data_4b61cfcfe7c3eae39b5989b4bcbeff64
#
_entry.id   4b61cfcfe7c3eae39b5989b4bcbeff64
#
_cell.length_a   1.000
_cell.length_b   1.000
_cell.length_c   1.000
_cell.angle_alpha   90.00
_cell.angle_beta   90.00
_cell.angle_gamma   90.00
#
_symmetry.space_group_name_H-M   'P 1'
#
loop_
_entity.id
_entity.type
_entity.pdbx_description
1 polymer ?
#
loop_
_entity_poly.entity_id
_entity_poly.type
_entity_poly.pdbx_seq_one_letter_code
_entity_poly.pdbx_strand_id
1 'polypeptide(L)'
;MMPQTERARPDQVVNSAGGYVFAIDDMKRALRFLIMGTAGGTYYVGEKDLTKDNTDLIRRLADGDQADELHQLVLDVSLNGRAAKQQPTLFALAALCASKRPEVRARALASIPDVCRTGTMFFTFLGYAQNFRGWGRAFKRAVARWYTEKSPEDLAWQVTKYRQREGWTHRDVLRLAKPKGVTGERANVLDFVCHPDADTMKGPVPDVINAFLVAQASTSPVKLATLVAKHHLSWEQLPDTALAMPEVWDAMIPTLGITALVRQLGRLASMGYTKPFSDGAREVVKRLTDTYAISRSRIHPMTVLLGSATYRSGHGVKGSLSWTPNPDVMVALEAMFYAAFGNVEPAGKRTLLGLDVSGSMGSSFAGTVMSCVEVEMALAMVTMRSEPEVFPMAFSSGFVPLPLTKLSTLGEAVGMAQGMPFERTDCAVPMMWASRNKVAVDTFLISTDNETWHGSVHPFQALQRYRDIMGIPARLAIVAMTSTGFSIAPPDDAGCLDLVGMDTSTPAILTEFSAGRL
;
A
#
# COMPACT_ATOMS: atom_id res chain seq x y z
N MET A 1 35.68 16.93 -6.64
CA MET A 1 34.54 16.04 -6.85
C MET A 1 35.11 14.63 -6.98
N MET A 2 34.49 13.65 -6.37
CA MET A 2 34.99 12.28 -6.33
C MET A 2 34.00 11.35 -7.03
N PRO A 3 34.49 10.29 -7.71
CA PRO A 3 33.64 9.26 -8.29
C PRO A 3 32.71 8.63 -7.23
N GLN A 4 31.52 8.20 -7.62
CA GLN A 4 30.55 7.58 -6.70
C GLN A 4 31.03 6.24 -6.15
N THR A 5 32.00 5.61 -6.79
CA THR A 5 32.70 4.39 -6.31
C THR A 5 33.79 4.67 -5.27
N GLU A 6 34.03 5.92 -4.91
CA GLU A 6 34.98 6.35 -3.88
C GLU A 6 34.26 7.06 -2.75
N ARG A 7 34.74 6.91 -1.51
CA ARG A 7 34.12 7.52 -0.34
C ARG A 7 34.47 9.03 -0.29
N ALA A 8 33.45 9.89 -0.41
CA ALA A 8 33.61 11.33 -0.32
C ALA A 8 33.41 11.89 1.10
N ARG A 9 32.68 11.18 1.98
CA ARG A 9 32.45 11.54 3.38
C ARG A 9 32.62 10.32 4.30
N PRO A 10 33.12 10.50 5.54
CA PRO A 10 33.35 9.37 6.47
C PRO A 10 32.08 8.59 6.86
N ASP A 11 30.88 9.22 6.83
CA ASP A 11 29.60 8.63 7.17
C ASP A 11 28.92 7.89 6.00
N GLN A 12 29.55 7.85 4.82
CA GLN A 12 29.05 7.06 3.70
C GLN A 12 29.35 5.57 3.87
N VAL A 13 28.42 4.74 3.38
CA VAL A 13 28.50 3.28 3.32
C VAL A 13 28.37 2.81 1.87
N VAL A 14 28.86 1.61 1.58
CA VAL A 14 28.73 1.00 0.25
C VAL A 14 27.33 0.43 0.08
N ASN A 15 26.63 0.77 -1.00
CA ASN A 15 25.36 0.14 -1.39
C ASN A 15 25.62 -1.21 -2.10
N SER A 16 24.55 -1.92 -2.45
CA SER A 16 24.66 -3.26 -3.06
C SER A 16 25.25 -3.24 -4.49
N ALA A 17 25.21 -2.07 -5.16
CA ALA A 17 25.81 -1.86 -6.49
C ALA A 17 27.28 -1.44 -6.46
N GLY A 18 27.86 -1.22 -5.26
CA GLY A 18 29.27 -0.81 -5.08
C GLY A 18 29.49 0.70 -5.04
N GLY A 19 28.45 1.53 -5.05
CA GLY A 19 28.53 2.97 -4.90
C GLY A 19 28.48 3.41 -3.42
N TYR A 20 28.98 4.62 -3.11
CA TYR A 20 28.94 5.19 -1.76
C TYR A 20 27.73 6.10 -1.58
N VAL A 21 26.89 5.78 -0.61
CA VAL A 21 25.63 6.43 -0.23
C VAL A 21 25.55 6.60 1.29
N PHE A 22 24.46 7.13 1.81
CA PHE A 22 24.24 7.26 3.26
C PHE A 22 23.37 6.13 3.78
N ALA A 23 23.72 5.58 4.96
CA ALA A 23 22.85 4.68 5.69
C ALA A 23 21.66 5.46 6.25
N ILE A 24 20.46 4.93 6.13
CA ILE A 24 19.31 5.46 6.84
C ILE A 24 19.25 4.86 8.25
N ASP A 25 18.68 5.62 9.19
CA ASP A 25 18.48 5.13 10.53
C ASP A 25 17.45 3.97 10.58
N ASP A 26 17.49 3.22 11.67
CA ASP A 26 16.64 2.05 11.87
C ASP A 26 15.13 2.38 11.81
N MET A 27 14.72 3.57 12.29
CA MET A 27 13.31 3.97 12.27
C MET A 27 12.82 4.33 10.86
N LYS A 28 13.64 5.03 10.06
CA LYS A 28 13.33 5.26 8.63
C LYS A 28 13.24 3.94 7.87
N ARG A 29 14.16 3.00 8.16
CA ARG A 29 14.12 1.65 7.57
C ARG A 29 12.87 0.89 7.99
N ALA A 30 12.46 0.98 9.26
CA ALA A 30 11.20 0.40 9.74
C ALA A 30 9.99 1.02 9.04
N LEU A 31 9.96 2.36 8.85
CA LEU A 31 8.90 3.05 8.11
C LEU A 31 8.80 2.51 6.67
N ARG A 32 9.92 2.37 5.96
CA ARG A 32 9.96 1.78 4.61
C ARG A 32 9.34 0.39 4.59
N PHE A 33 9.73 -0.47 5.54
CA PHE A 33 9.16 -1.81 5.65
C PHE A 33 7.66 -1.79 5.94
N LEU A 34 7.18 -0.92 6.84
CA LEU A 34 5.76 -0.84 7.19
C LEU A 34 4.88 -0.38 6.01
N ILE A 35 5.39 0.55 5.18
CA ILE A 35 4.67 1.07 4.01
C ILE A 35 4.68 0.07 2.85
N MET A 36 5.85 -0.42 2.45
CA MET A 36 6.01 -1.22 1.23
C MET A 36 6.03 -2.73 1.46
N GLY A 37 6.47 -3.19 2.64
CA GLY A 37 6.83 -4.59 2.85
C GLY A 37 8.19 -4.92 2.21
N THR A 38 8.44 -6.23 2.03
CA THR A 38 9.65 -6.76 1.37
C THR A 38 9.31 -7.84 0.35
N ALA A 39 8.13 -7.75 -0.23
CA ALA A 39 7.77 -8.65 -1.31
C ALA A 39 8.42 -8.14 -2.62
N GLY A 40 9.33 -8.90 -3.19
CA GLY A 40 10.22 -8.51 -4.29
C GLY A 40 11.58 -8.02 -3.77
N GLY A 41 12.64 -8.51 -4.37
CA GLY A 41 14.00 -8.04 -4.12
C GLY A 41 14.32 -6.79 -4.95
N THR A 42 15.55 -6.32 -4.84
CA THR A 42 16.15 -5.40 -5.81
C THR A 42 16.91 -6.21 -6.88
N TYR A 43 17.41 -5.52 -7.91
CA TYR A 43 18.30 -6.19 -8.88
C TYR A 43 19.55 -6.79 -8.22
N TYR A 44 20.03 -6.18 -7.13
CA TYR A 44 21.27 -6.56 -6.44
C TYR A 44 21.05 -7.39 -5.17
N VAL A 45 19.87 -7.35 -4.56
CA VAL A 45 19.54 -8.04 -3.29
C VAL A 45 18.29 -8.90 -3.45
N GLY A 46 18.39 -10.18 -3.13
CA GLY A 46 17.26 -11.09 -3.18
C GLY A 46 16.17 -10.77 -2.17
N GLU A 47 14.90 -11.00 -2.54
CA GLU A 47 13.73 -10.78 -1.66
C GLU A 47 13.86 -11.47 -0.30
N LYS A 48 14.39 -12.69 -0.28
CA LYS A 48 14.51 -13.49 0.95
C LYS A 48 15.44 -12.83 1.98
N ASP A 49 16.58 -12.32 1.51
CA ASP A 49 17.57 -11.71 2.39
C ASP A 49 17.06 -10.37 2.93
N LEU A 50 16.48 -9.54 2.06
CA LEU A 50 15.90 -8.27 2.44
C LEU A 50 14.72 -8.44 3.42
N THR A 51 13.90 -9.48 3.24
CA THR A 51 12.80 -9.82 4.17
C THR A 51 13.34 -10.19 5.54
N LYS A 52 14.37 -11.03 5.60
CA LYS A 52 15.01 -11.44 6.85
C LYS A 52 15.55 -10.23 7.60
N ASP A 53 16.33 -9.40 6.94
CA ASP A 53 16.95 -8.22 7.55
C ASP A 53 15.93 -7.23 8.12
N ASN A 54 14.83 -7.00 7.41
CA ASN A 54 13.76 -6.10 7.87
C ASN A 54 12.95 -6.70 9.03
N THR A 55 12.70 -8.01 9.02
CA THR A 55 12.01 -8.67 10.13
C THR A 55 12.86 -8.73 11.39
N ASP A 56 14.17 -8.93 11.26
CA ASP A 56 15.12 -8.90 12.39
C ASP A 56 15.26 -7.47 12.96
N LEU A 57 15.24 -6.45 12.10
CA LEU A 57 15.18 -5.05 12.51
C LEU A 57 13.93 -4.76 13.37
N ILE A 58 12.74 -5.11 12.90
CA ILE A 58 11.49 -4.89 13.65
C ILE A 58 11.52 -5.59 15.00
N ARG A 59 12.05 -6.82 15.08
CA ARG A 59 12.19 -7.54 16.36
C ARG A 59 13.13 -6.81 17.33
N ARG A 60 14.27 -6.33 16.84
CA ARG A 60 15.23 -5.57 17.65
C ARG A 60 14.63 -4.26 18.17
N LEU A 61 13.96 -3.50 17.31
CA LEU A 61 13.29 -2.25 17.70
C LEU A 61 12.16 -2.48 18.69
N ALA A 62 11.38 -3.55 18.57
CA ALA A 62 10.30 -3.88 19.49
C ALA A 62 10.78 -4.15 20.93
N ASP A 63 12.03 -4.56 21.11
CA ASP A 63 12.65 -4.81 22.42
C ASP A 63 13.55 -3.65 22.88
N GLY A 64 13.92 -2.72 22.00
CA GLY A 64 14.85 -1.61 22.23
C GLY A 64 14.18 -0.34 22.79
N ASP A 65 14.99 0.72 22.91
CA ASP A 65 14.54 2.02 23.46
C ASP A 65 13.56 2.74 22.54
N GLN A 66 13.63 2.48 21.23
CA GLN A 66 12.71 3.05 20.22
C GLN A 66 11.40 2.25 20.05
N ALA A 67 11.10 1.30 20.93
CA ALA A 67 9.91 0.47 20.83
C ALA A 67 8.59 1.27 20.91
N ASP A 68 8.57 2.36 21.67
CA ASP A 68 7.41 3.26 21.74
C ASP A 68 7.21 4.03 20.44
N GLU A 69 8.29 4.52 19.86
CA GLU A 69 8.27 5.20 18.56
C GLU A 69 7.82 4.24 17.45
N LEU A 70 8.33 3.00 17.44
CA LEU A 70 7.87 1.97 16.51
C LEU A 70 6.37 1.69 16.67
N HIS A 71 5.85 1.66 17.92
CA HIS A 71 4.42 1.45 18.15
C HIS A 71 3.58 2.60 17.56
N GLN A 72 3.98 3.86 17.76
CA GLN A 72 3.31 5.02 17.16
C GLN A 72 3.36 4.95 15.63
N LEU A 73 4.50 4.57 15.07
CA LEU A 73 4.67 4.42 13.63
C LEU A 73 3.75 3.34 13.03
N VAL A 74 3.58 2.21 13.74
CA VAL A 74 2.62 1.16 13.33
C VAL A 74 1.19 1.70 13.32
N LEU A 75 0.79 2.48 14.33
CA LEU A 75 -0.53 3.10 14.39
C LEU A 75 -0.72 4.10 13.24
N ASP A 76 0.23 5.01 13.05
CA ASP A 76 0.17 6.01 11.98
C ASP A 76 0.03 5.35 10.60
N VAL A 77 0.93 4.45 10.26
CA VAL A 77 0.92 3.78 8.94
C VAL A 77 -0.34 2.95 8.73
N SER A 78 -0.80 2.21 9.76
CA SER A 78 -1.98 1.36 9.63
C SER A 78 -3.29 2.15 9.57
N LEU A 79 -3.47 3.14 10.45
CA LEU A 79 -4.75 3.85 10.61
C LEU A 79 -4.96 4.92 9.55
N ASN A 80 -3.89 5.53 9.05
CA ASN A 80 -3.96 6.56 8.01
C ASN A 80 -3.92 6.01 6.57
N GLY A 81 -3.89 4.66 6.41
CA GLY A 81 -3.96 4.04 5.09
C GLY A 81 -2.68 4.18 4.26
N ARG A 82 -1.52 4.41 4.90
CA ARG A 82 -0.23 4.58 4.23
C ARG A 82 0.38 3.27 3.72
N ALA A 83 0.02 2.14 4.31
CA ALA A 83 0.53 0.83 3.90
C ALA A 83 -0.16 0.30 2.64
N ALA A 84 0.60 -0.05 1.62
CA ALA A 84 0.11 -0.76 0.44
C ALA A 84 -0.47 -2.14 0.81
N LYS A 85 0.14 -2.81 1.79
CA LYS A 85 -0.30 -4.09 2.38
C LYS A 85 -0.22 -3.99 3.90
N GLN A 86 -1.22 -4.51 4.61
CA GLN A 86 -1.25 -4.44 6.07
C GLN A 86 -0.41 -5.51 6.79
N GLN A 87 0.11 -6.50 6.09
CA GLN A 87 0.91 -7.58 6.70
C GLN A 87 2.14 -7.07 7.49
N PRO A 88 2.94 -6.10 7.00
CA PRO A 88 4.06 -5.56 7.76
C PRO A 88 3.64 -4.90 9.08
N THR A 89 2.54 -4.13 9.09
CA THR A 89 2.03 -3.49 10.32
C THR A 89 1.50 -4.51 11.31
N LEU A 90 0.82 -5.57 10.84
CA LEU A 90 0.36 -6.68 11.68
C LEU A 90 1.52 -7.49 12.27
N PHE A 91 2.58 -7.69 11.48
CA PHE A 91 3.81 -8.34 11.94
C PHE A 91 4.50 -7.52 13.04
N ALA A 92 4.68 -6.22 12.82
CA ALA A 92 5.30 -5.32 13.80
C ALA A 92 4.46 -5.22 15.08
N LEU A 93 3.13 -5.13 14.99
CA LEU A 93 2.24 -5.20 16.14
C LEU A 93 2.42 -6.51 16.92
N ALA A 94 2.54 -7.64 16.23
CA ALA A 94 2.75 -8.95 16.87
C ALA A 94 4.09 -9.01 17.63
N ALA A 95 5.17 -8.46 17.06
CA ALA A 95 6.46 -8.33 17.71
C ALA A 95 6.37 -7.44 18.96
N LEU A 96 5.75 -6.27 18.87
CA LEU A 96 5.52 -5.34 19.99
C LEU A 96 4.66 -5.97 21.10
N CYS A 97 3.64 -6.77 20.74
CA CYS A 97 2.86 -7.54 21.72
C CYS A 97 3.69 -8.56 22.50
N ALA A 98 4.84 -8.96 21.98
CA ALA A 98 5.78 -9.87 22.65
C ALA A 98 6.99 -9.17 23.28
N SER A 99 7.08 -7.85 23.17
CA SER A 99 8.19 -7.04 23.68
C SER A 99 8.56 -7.40 25.13
N LYS A 100 9.85 -7.37 25.41
CA LYS A 100 10.39 -7.55 26.77
C LYS A 100 10.01 -6.39 27.70
N ARG A 101 9.72 -5.21 27.13
CA ARG A 101 9.29 -4.01 27.87
C ARG A 101 7.80 -4.10 28.23
N PRO A 102 7.42 -4.21 29.52
CA PRO A 102 6.02 -4.44 29.92
C PRO A 102 5.05 -3.34 29.48
N GLU A 103 5.48 -2.07 29.52
CA GLU A 103 4.70 -0.90 29.15
C GLU A 103 4.41 -0.86 27.65
N VAL A 104 5.41 -1.14 26.80
CA VAL A 104 5.26 -1.27 25.34
C VAL A 104 4.31 -2.39 25.00
N ARG A 105 4.54 -3.56 25.61
CA ARG A 105 3.68 -4.74 25.41
C ARG A 105 2.24 -4.46 25.82
N ALA A 106 2.00 -3.72 26.89
CA ALA A 106 0.65 -3.37 27.35
C ALA A 106 -0.08 -2.47 26.32
N ARG A 107 0.61 -1.43 25.82
CA ARG A 107 0.08 -0.53 24.78
C ARG A 107 -0.20 -1.27 23.46
N ALA A 108 0.74 -2.09 23.02
CA ALA A 108 0.57 -2.88 21.81
C ALA A 108 -0.62 -3.85 21.91
N LEU A 109 -0.79 -4.51 23.06
CA LEU A 109 -1.95 -5.37 23.32
C LEU A 109 -3.27 -4.57 23.31
N ALA A 110 -3.25 -3.32 23.80
CA ALA A 110 -4.42 -2.45 23.77
C ALA A 110 -4.81 -2.06 22.34
N SER A 111 -3.85 -1.91 21.42
CA SER A 111 -4.07 -1.48 20.04
C SER A 111 -4.57 -2.58 19.09
N ILE A 112 -4.69 -3.84 19.54
CA ILE A 112 -5.15 -4.95 18.68
C ILE A 112 -6.50 -4.64 18.00
N PRO A 113 -7.56 -4.15 18.69
CA PRO A 113 -8.82 -3.85 18.01
C PRO A 113 -8.71 -2.75 16.95
N ASP A 114 -7.87 -1.75 17.17
CA ASP A 114 -7.72 -0.60 16.28
C ASP A 114 -6.97 -0.96 14.99
N VAL A 115 -5.89 -1.73 15.10
CA VAL A 115 -5.07 -2.15 13.96
C VAL A 115 -5.72 -3.33 13.23
N CYS A 116 -6.25 -4.32 13.96
CA CYS A 116 -6.91 -5.49 13.41
C CYS A 116 -8.40 -5.21 13.11
N ARG A 117 -8.69 -4.30 12.19
CA ARG A 117 -10.05 -3.82 11.90
C ARG A 117 -10.98 -4.90 11.34
N THR A 118 -10.46 -5.87 10.62
CA THR A 118 -11.24 -6.95 10.00
C THR A 118 -10.83 -8.32 10.53
N GLY A 119 -11.72 -9.31 10.41
CA GLY A 119 -11.42 -10.70 10.76
C GLY A 119 -10.19 -11.25 10.03
N THR A 120 -10.00 -10.88 8.75
CA THR A 120 -8.79 -11.26 8.00
C THR A 120 -7.51 -10.69 8.64
N MET A 121 -7.50 -9.40 8.98
CA MET A 121 -6.35 -8.77 9.64
C MET A 121 -6.08 -9.40 11.00
N PHE A 122 -7.16 -9.69 11.74
CA PHE A 122 -7.08 -10.30 13.05
C PHE A 122 -6.47 -11.71 13.00
N PHE A 123 -6.90 -12.56 12.07
CA PHE A 123 -6.33 -13.90 11.90
C PHE A 123 -4.87 -13.86 11.42
N THR A 124 -4.54 -12.96 10.49
CA THR A 124 -3.15 -12.76 10.04
C THR A 124 -2.26 -12.32 11.20
N PHE A 125 -2.73 -11.38 12.03
CA PHE A 125 -2.04 -10.98 13.25
C PHE A 125 -1.81 -12.17 14.20
N LEU A 126 -2.83 -13.00 14.45
CA LEU A 126 -2.71 -14.18 15.29
C LEU A 126 -1.70 -15.18 14.73
N GLY A 127 -1.68 -15.37 13.42
CA GLY A 127 -0.68 -16.18 12.72
C GLY A 127 0.75 -15.72 12.99
N TYR A 128 0.99 -14.40 13.01
CA TYR A 128 2.30 -13.84 13.40
C TYR A 128 2.55 -13.97 14.91
N ALA A 129 1.58 -13.61 15.74
CA ALA A 129 1.73 -13.54 17.18
C ALA A 129 2.11 -14.89 17.82
N GLN A 130 1.60 -16.01 17.30
CA GLN A 130 1.95 -17.35 17.80
C GLN A 130 3.44 -17.68 17.65
N ASN A 131 4.16 -17.06 16.71
CA ASN A 131 5.59 -17.25 16.54
C ASN A 131 6.43 -16.42 17.52
N PHE A 132 5.82 -15.43 18.20
CA PHE A 132 6.50 -14.55 19.15
C PHE A 132 6.15 -14.84 20.60
N ARG A 133 4.95 -15.34 20.85
CA ARG A 133 4.45 -15.51 22.21
C ARG A 133 3.36 -16.58 22.33
N GLY A 134 3.23 -17.13 23.53
CA GLY A 134 2.13 -18.03 23.89
C GLY A 134 0.85 -17.30 24.32
N TRP A 135 -0.20 -18.08 24.56
CA TRP A 135 -1.53 -17.64 24.99
C TRP A 135 -1.61 -17.34 26.51
N GLY A 136 -0.78 -16.40 26.99
CA GLY A 136 -0.83 -15.94 28.38
C GLY A 136 -2.09 -15.11 28.68
N ARG A 137 -2.37 -14.88 29.99
CA ARG A 137 -3.59 -14.18 30.46
C ARG A 137 -3.81 -12.80 29.83
N ALA A 138 -2.76 -11.98 29.70
CA ALA A 138 -2.86 -10.65 29.11
C ALA A 138 -3.24 -10.71 27.64
N PHE A 139 -2.62 -11.62 26.88
CA PHE A 139 -2.91 -11.82 25.46
C PHE A 139 -4.35 -12.32 25.24
N LYS A 140 -4.79 -13.32 26.03
CA LYS A 140 -6.17 -13.82 25.97
C LYS A 140 -7.19 -12.71 26.18
N ARG A 141 -6.96 -11.81 27.16
CA ARG A 141 -7.84 -10.65 27.40
C ARG A 141 -7.83 -9.67 26.25
N ALA A 142 -6.67 -9.34 25.70
CA ALA A 142 -6.54 -8.43 24.58
C ALA A 142 -7.24 -8.98 23.31
N VAL A 143 -7.06 -10.27 23.00
CA VAL A 143 -7.74 -10.95 21.91
C VAL A 143 -9.27 -11.03 22.15
N ALA A 144 -9.71 -11.27 23.39
CA ALA A 144 -11.13 -11.26 23.73
C ALA A 144 -11.79 -9.89 23.49
N ARG A 145 -11.07 -8.77 23.71
CA ARG A 145 -11.55 -7.40 23.46
C ARG A 145 -11.98 -7.19 22.01
N TRP A 146 -11.30 -7.80 21.04
CA TRP A 146 -11.67 -7.71 19.63
C TRP A 146 -13.14 -8.15 19.39
N TYR A 147 -13.62 -9.14 20.16
CA TYR A 147 -15.01 -9.61 20.10
C TYR A 147 -15.97 -8.78 20.99
N THR A 148 -15.49 -8.31 22.14
CA THR A 148 -16.36 -7.69 23.15
C THR A 148 -16.54 -6.18 22.97
N GLU A 149 -15.67 -5.51 22.20
CA GLU A 149 -15.74 -4.07 21.93
C GLU A 149 -16.56 -3.72 20.69
N LYS A 150 -16.83 -4.71 19.80
CA LYS A 150 -17.71 -4.52 18.65
C LYS A 150 -19.19 -4.50 19.04
N SER A 151 -20.01 -3.75 18.31
CA SER A 151 -21.46 -3.93 18.43
C SER A 151 -21.88 -5.34 18.02
N PRO A 152 -23.06 -5.82 18.45
CA PRO A 152 -23.57 -7.12 17.98
C PRO A 152 -23.65 -7.22 16.45
N GLU A 153 -24.06 -6.13 15.78
CA GLU A 153 -24.21 -6.03 14.32
C GLU A 153 -22.87 -6.10 13.62
N ASP A 154 -21.87 -5.29 14.07
CA ASP A 154 -20.53 -5.31 13.49
C ASP A 154 -19.86 -6.68 13.73
N LEU A 155 -20.02 -7.26 14.93
CA LEU A 155 -19.51 -8.59 15.23
C LEU A 155 -20.13 -9.66 14.32
N ALA A 156 -21.46 -9.62 14.14
CA ALA A 156 -22.20 -10.54 13.27
C ALA A 156 -21.71 -10.41 11.81
N TRP A 157 -21.50 -9.17 11.35
CA TRP A 157 -20.91 -8.91 10.03
C TRP A 157 -19.52 -9.51 9.89
N GLN A 158 -18.62 -9.30 10.87
CA GLN A 158 -17.25 -9.79 10.84
C GLN A 158 -17.19 -11.32 10.81
N VAL A 159 -17.97 -12.01 11.67
CA VAL A 159 -17.92 -13.47 11.79
C VAL A 159 -18.58 -14.22 10.63
N THR A 160 -19.57 -13.60 9.97
CA THR A 160 -20.20 -14.18 8.78
C THR A 160 -19.38 -13.94 7.51
N LYS A 161 -18.72 -12.78 7.42
CA LYS A 161 -17.89 -12.40 6.27
C LYS A 161 -16.50 -13.04 6.29
N TYR A 162 -15.80 -12.99 7.40
CA TYR A 162 -14.40 -13.43 7.52
C TYR A 162 -14.31 -14.70 8.37
N ARG A 163 -14.84 -15.80 7.88
CA ARG A 163 -15.02 -17.04 8.67
C ARG A 163 -13.71 -17.72 9.09
N GLN A 164 -12.70 -17.66 8.21
CA GLN A 164 -11.39 -18.31 8.45
C GLN A 164 -10.26 -17.66 7.64
N ARG A 165 -9.05 -17.68 8.19
CA ARG A 165 -7.82 -17.25 7.51
C ARG A 165 -6.59 -17.79 8.25
N GLU A 166 -5.48 -18.07 7.54
CA GLU A 166 -4.19 -18.48 8.12
C GLU A 166 -4.32 -19.69 9.09
N GLY A 167 -5.20 -20.61 8.79
CA GLY A 167 -5.48 -21.76 9.66
C GLY A 167 -6.33 -21.46 10.90
N TRP A 168 -6.75 -20.20 11.10
CA TRP A 168 -7.61 -19.79 12.22
C TRP A 168 -9.07 -19.69 11.80
N THR A 169 -9.97 -20.13 12.69
CA THR A 169 -11.39 -19.82 12.68
C THR A 169 -11.76 -19.00 13.91
N HIS A 170 -12.87 -18.27 13.87
CA HIS A 170 -13.39 -17.59 15.08
C HIS A 170 -13.64 -18.56 16.23
N ARG A 171 -14.10 -19.77 15.93
CA ARG A 171 -14.33 -20.82 16.93
C ARG A 171 -13.04 -21.19 17.67
N ASP A 172 -11.91 -21.34 16.96
CA ASP A 172 -10.62 -21.67 17.57
C ASP A 172 -10.15 -20.56 18.49
N VAL A 173 -10.28 -19.32 18.04
CA VAL A 173 -9.89 -18.14 18.82
C VAL A 173 -10.76 -18.02 20.09
N LEU A 174 -12.08 -18.20 19.99
CA LEU A 174 -12.98 -18.15 21.15
C LEU A 174 -12.67 -19.23 22.20
N ARG A 175 -12.31 -20.44 21.76
CA ARG A 175 -11.87 -21.54 22.66
C ARG A 175 -10.61 -21.17 23.46
N LEU A 176 -9.70 -20.40 22.88
CA LEU A 176 -8.46 -19.97 23.52
C LEU A 176 -8.63 -18.69 24.36
N ALA A 177 -9.30 -17.68 23.81
CA ALA A 177 -9.46 -16.37 24.45
C ALA A 177 -10.50 -16.39 25.58
N LYS A 178 -11.57 -17.19 25.46
CA LYS A 178 -12.66 -17.35 26.43
C LYS A 178 -13.20 -16.00 26.95
N PRO A 179 -13.83 -15.16 26.09
CA PRO A 179 -14.42 -13.91 26.52
C PRO A 179 -15.36 -14.10 27.71
N LYS A 180 -15.28 -13.25 28.73
CA LYS A 180 -16.11 -13.31 29.94
C LYS A 180 -17.05 -12.11 30.01
N GLY A 181 -18.20 -12.28 30.70
CA GLY A 181 -19.15 -11.21 30.94
C GLY A 181 -19.88 -10.73 29.68
N VAL A 182 -19.93 -11.55 28.63
CA VAL A 182 -20.68 -11.25 27.41
C VAL A 182 -22.13 -11.68 27.58
N THR A 183 -23.07 -10.78 27.33
CA THR A 183 -24.52 -11.01 27.50
C THR A 183 -25.31 -10.49 26.28
N GLY A 184 -26.60 -10.81 26.21
CA GLY A 184 -27.51 -10.34 25.17
C GLY A 184 -27.14 -10.84 23.77
N GLU A 185 -27.48 -10.08 22.74
CA GLU A 185 -27.26 -10.47 21.34
C GLU A 185 -25.80 -10.79 21.02
N ARG A 186 -24.84 -10.06 21.63
CA ARG A 186 -23.42 -10.39 21.44
C ARG A 186 -23.08 -11.79 21.90
N ALA A 187 -23.63 -12.25 23.02
CA ALA A 187 -23.46 -13.64 23.48
C ALA A 187 -24.05 -14.64 22.49
N ASN A 188 -25.21 -14.33 21.90
CA ASN A 188 -25.85 -15.16 20.90
C ASN A 188 -25.03 -15.21 19.60
N VAL A 189 -24.38 -14.11 19.17
CA VAL A 189 -23.43 -14.14 18.04
C VAL A 189 -22.23 -15.04 18.33
N LEU A 190 -21.68 -15.01 19.55
CA LEU A 190 -20.57 -15.91 19.90
C LEU A 190 -21.03 -17.38 20.00
N ASP A 191 -22.26 -17.62 20.43
CA ASP A 191 -22.86 -18.96 20.44
C ASP A 191 -23.06 -19.48 19.00
N PHE A 192 -23.57 -18.65 18.07
CA PHE A 192 -23.66 -18.97 16.65
C PHE A 192 -22.29 -19.36 16.05
N VAL A 193 -21.22 -18.64 16.37
CA VAL A 193 -19.86 -19.01 15.91
C VAL A 193 -19.42 -20.39 16.38
N CYS A 194 -19.80 -20.76 17.59
CA CYS A 194 -19.48 -22.08 18.17
C CYS A 194 -20.39 -23.18 17.67
N HIS A 195 -21.66 -22.85 17.40
CA HIS A 195 -22.75 -23.77 17.03
C HIS A 195 -23.53 -23.14 15.85
N PRO A 196 -23.03 -23.25 14.61
CA PRO A 196 -23.56 -22.50 13.45
C PRO A 196 -24.91 -23.01 12.90
N ASP A 197 -25.52 -24.01 13.54
CA ASP A 197 -26.80 -24.55 13.10
C ASP A 197 -27.96 -23.68 13.60
N ALA A 198 -28.90 -23.32 12.70
CA ALA A 198 -30.03 -22.44 13.02
C ALA A 198 -30.88 -22.98 14.17
N ASP A 199 -31.04 -24.29 14.28
CA ASP A 199 -31.83 -24.97 15.30
C ASP A 199 -31.21 -24.93 16.71
N THR A 200 -29.94 -24.55 16.83
CA THR A 200 -29.20 -24.48 18.10
C THR A 200 -29.07 -23.07 18.66
N MET A 201 -29.57 -22.07 17.98
CA MET A 201 -29.50 -20.66 18.44
C MET A 201 -30.34 -20.42 19.69
N LYS A 202 -29.71 -19.92 20.76
CA LYS A 202 -30.31 -19.74 22.07
C LYS A 202 -31.11 -18.46 22.27
N GLY A 203 -31.10 -17.56 21.27
CA GLY A 203 -31.78 -16.27 21.37
C GLY A 203 -31.64 -15.42 20.11
N PRO A 204 -32.15 -14.18 20.11
CA PRO A 204 -32.12 -13.31 18.95
C PRO A 204 -30.67 -12.97 18.56
N VAL A 205 -30.44 -12.94 17.26
CA VAL A 205 -29.16 -12.54 16.63
C VAL A 205 -29.43 -11.40 15.64
N PRO A 206 -28.44 -10.56 15.33
CA PRO A 206 -28.57 -9.55 14.28
C PRO A 206 -29.04 -10.15 12.96
N ASP A 207 -29.87 -9.42 12.24
CA ASP A 207 -30.52 -9.84 10.98
C ASP A 207 -29.55 -10.36 9.92
N VAL A 208 -28.32 -9.88 9.92
CA VAL A 208 -27.27 -10.31 8.97
C VAL A 208 -26.94 -11.81 9.12
N ILE A 209 -27.03 -12.38 10.33
CA ILE A 209 -26.81 -13.82 10.54
C ILE A 209 -27.96 -14.62 9.92
N ASN A 210 -29.21 -14.20 10.15
CA ASN A 210 -30.36 -14.86 9.54
C ASN A 210 -30.32 -14.75 8.00
N ALA A 211 -29.98 -13.56 7.49
CA ALA A 211 -29.83 -13.33 6.05
C ALA A 211 -28.71 -14.20 5.45
N PHE A 212 -27.58 -14.33 6.15
CA PHE A 212 -26.47 -15.20 5.77
C PHE A 212 -26.90 -16.68 5.69
N LEU A 213 -27.58 -17.20 6.70
CA LEU A 213 -28.05 -18.60 6.72
C LEU A 213 -29.04 -18.86 5.57
N VAL A 214 -29.99 -17.95 5.33
CA VAL A 214 -30.95 -18.05 4.23
C VAL A 214 -30.23 -17.97 2.88
N ALA A 215 -29.22 -17.10 2.73
CA ALA A 215 -28.45 -16.99 1.49
C ALA A 215 -27.65 -18.25 1.20
N GLN A 216 -27.02 -18.84 2.23
CA GLN A 216 -26.25 -20.10 2.06
C GLN A 216 -27.13 -21.26 1.59
N ALA A 217 -28.42 -21.29 1.94
CA ALA A 217 -29.38 -22.31 1.56
C ALA A 217 -30.13 -22.00 0.25
N SER A 218 -29.96 -20.80 -0.36
CA SER A 218 -30.75 -20.36 -1.51
C SER A 218 -30.02 -20.57 -2.85
N THR A 219 -30.77 -21.01 -3.88
CA THR A 219 -30.32 -21.06 -5.27
C THR A 219 -31.09 -20.06 -6.17
N SER A 220 -32.03 -19.29 -5.62
CA SER A 220 -32.84 -18.33 -6.38
C SER A 220 -32.11 -16.99 -6.55
N PRO A 221 -31.84 -16.55 -7.81
CA PRO A 221 -31.19 -15.25 -8.08
C PRO A 221 -31.95 -14.06 -7.46
N VAL A 222 -33.28 -14.04 -7.60
CA VAL A 222 -34.14 -12.98 -7.09
C VAL A 222 -34.08 -12.91 -5.56
N LYS A 223 -34.15 -14.05 -4.88
CA LYS A 223 -34.07 -14.11 -3.42
C LYS A 223 -32.70 -13.67 -2.92
N LEU A 224 -31.63 -14.12 -3.58
CA LEU A 224 -30.25 -13.72 -3.25
C LEU A 224 -30.02 -12.22 -3.48
N ALA A 225 -30.47 -11.66 -4.60
CA ALA A 225 -30.41 -10.23 -4.90
C ALA A 225 -31.16 -9.41 -3.84
N THR A 226 -32.37 -9.85 -3.44
CA THR A 226 -33.15 -9.21 -2.38
C THR A 226 -32.42 -9.20 -1.05
N LEU A 227 -31.80 -10.33 -0.64
CA LEU A 227 -31.02 -10.41 0.59
C LEU A 227 -29.79 -9.51 0.55
N VAL A 228 -29.07 -9.47 -0.59
CA VAL A 228 -27.94 -8.57 -0.80
C VAL A 228 -28.34 -7.11 -0.66
N ALA A 229 -29.41 -6.68 -1.34
CA ALA A 229 -29.89 -5.30 -1.30
C ALA A 229 -30.36 -4.89 0.11
N LYS A 230 -31.11 -5.77 0.80
CA LYS A 230 -31.70 -5.47 2.10
C LYS A 230 -30.67 -5.50 3.25
N HIS A 231 -29.75 -6.48 3.25
CA HIS A 231 -28.83 -6.71 4.36
C HIS A 231 -27.37 -6.38 4.00
N HIS A 232 -27.13 -5.80 2.82
CA HIS A 232 -25.80 -5.44 2.31
C HIS A 232 -24.78 -6.58 2.35
N LEU A 233 -25.23 -7.82 2.07
CA LEU A 233 -24.34 -8.98 2.11
C LEU A 233 -23.21 -8.83 1.11
N SER A 234 -21.98 -9.14 1.55
CA SER A 234 -20.81 -9.16 0.68
C SER A 234 -20.68 -10.52 -0.01
N TRP A 235 -19.86 -10.59 -1.06
CA TRP A 235 -19.66 -11.84 -1.81
C TRP A 235 -19.13 -13.00 -0.95
N GLU A 236 -18.37 -12.72 0.10
CA GLU A 236 -17.85 -13.75 1.02
C GLU A 236 -18.95 -14.41 1.87
N GLN A 237 -20.10 -13.75 1.98
CA GLN A 237 -21.26 -14.23 2.71
C GLN A 237 -22.26 -15.01 1.82
N LEU A 238 -21.99 -15.07 0.51
CA LEU A 238 -22.83 -15.79 -0.45
C LEU A 238 -22.23 -17.16 -0.81
N PRO A 239 -23.05 -18.12 -1.27
CA PRO A 239 -22.51 -19.34 -1.87
C PRO A 239 -21.83 -19.03 -3.21
N ASP A 240 -20.82 -19.81 -3.58
CA ASP A 240 -20.04 -19.58 -4.80
C ASP A 240 -20.93 -19.56 -6.08
N THR A 241 -22.00 -20.36 -6.08
CA THR A 241 -22.97 -20.39 -7.21
C THR A 241 -23.68 -19.06 -7.41
N ALA A 242 -23.92 -18.28 -6.34
CA ALA A 242 -24.55 -16.96 -6.42
C ALA A 242 -23.65 -15.94 -7.16
N LEU A 243 -22.35 -16.12 -7.09
CA LEU A 243 -21.38 -15.22 -7.72
C LEU A 243 -21.29 -15.36 -9.24
N ALA A 244 -22.01 -16.33 -9.82
CA ALA A 244 -22.19 -16.47 -11.27
C ALA A 244 -23.48 -15.80 -11.80
N MET A 245 -24.29 -15.20 -10.90
CA MET A 245 -25.61 -14.62 -11.23
C MET A 245 -25.51 -13.11 -11.39
N PRO A 246 -25.80 -12.53 -12.60
CA PRO A 246 -25.76 -11.07 -12.83
C PRO A 246 -26.66 -10.28 -11.86
N GLU A 247 -27.85 -10.76 -11.54
CA GLU A 247 -28.82 -10.12 -10.67
C GLU A 247 -28.26 -9.88 -9.25
N VAL A 248 -27.41 -10.78 -8.80
CA VAL A 248 -26.72 -10.64 -7.49
C VAL A 248 -25.74 -9.47 -7.53
N TRP A 249 -25.04 -9.27 -8.65
CA TRP A 249 -24.10 -8.17 -8.82
C TRP A 249 -24.82 -6.84 -9.02
N ASP A 250 -25.96 -6.82 -9.72
CA ASP A 250 -26.81 -5.62 -9.84
C ASP A 250 -27.23 -5.09 -8.46
N ALA A 251 -27.53 -6.00 -7.54
CA ALA A 251 -27.87 -5.64 -6.16
C ALA A 251 -26.63 -5.26 -5.31
N MET A 252 -25.46 -5.82 -5.61
CA MET A 252 -24.25 -5.67 -4.79
C MET A 252 -23.44 -4.42 -5.15
N ILE A 253 -23.21 -4.14 -6.42
CA ILE A 253 -22.29 -3.10 -6.88
C ILE A 253 -22.60 -1.71 -6.32
N PRO A 254 -23.88 -1.27 -6.22
CA PRO A 254 -24.20 0.05 -5.67
C PRO A 254 -23.67 0.30 -4.26
N THR A 255 -23.55 -0.74 -3.44
CA THR A 255 -23.11 -0.65 -2.04
C THR A 255 -21.75 -1.28 -1.78
N LEU A 256 -21.18 -1.93 -2.78
CA LEU A 256 -19.88 -2.59 -2.66
C LEU A 256 -18.77 -1.58 -2.36
N GLY A 257 -17.93 -1.87 -1.37
CA GLY A 257 -16.76 -1.05 -1.08
C GLY A 257 -15.81 -0.97 -2.29
N ILE A 258 -15.25 0.20 -2.55
CA ILE A 258 -14.42 0.49 -3.74
C ILE A 258 -13.25 -0.49 -3.90
N THR A 259 -12.51 -0.78 -2.80
CA THR A 259 -11.40 -1.76 -2.84
C THR A 259 -11.88 -3.16 -3.22
N ALA A 260 -13.08 -3.51 -2.80
CA ALA A 260 -13.71 -4.78 -3.13
C ALA A 260 -14.10 -4.82 -4.62
N LEU A 261 -14.70 -3.73 -5.14
CA LEU A 261 -15.05 -3.62 -6.54
C LEU A 261 -13.83 -3.81 -7.45
N VAL A 262 -12.72 -3.11 -7.17
CA VAL A 262 -11.47 -3.26 -7.94
C VAL A 262 -11.00 -4.72 -7.99
N ARG A 263 -11.09 -5.44 -6.87
CA ARG A 263 -10.70 -6.86 -6.81
C ARG A 263 -11.63 -7.80 -7.58
N GLN A 264 -12.89 -7.41 -7.80
CA GLN A 264 -13.88 -8.24 -8.49
C GLN A 264 -13.98 -7.94 -10.00
N LEU A 265 -13.30 -6.91 -10.51
CA LEU A 265 -13.39 -6.50 -11.93
C LEU A 265 -13.10 -7.64 -12.89
N GLY A 266 -12.07 -8.47 -12.62
CA GLY A 266 -11.75 -9.61 -13.46
C GLY A 266 -12.88 -10.65 -13.50
N ARG A 267 -13.52 -10.94 -12.38
CA ARG A 267 -14.69 -11.83 -12.31
C ARG A 267 -15.87 -11.24 -13.08
N LEU A 268 -16.19 -9.96 -12.84
CA LEU A 268 -17.28 -9.27 -13.55
C LEU A 268 -17.07 -9.27 -15.06
N ALA A 269 -15.83 -9.04 -15.50
CA ALA A 269 -15.49 -9.08 -16.91
C ALA A 269 -15.58 -10.51 -17.50
N SER A 270 -15.11 -11.52 -16.80
CA SER A 270 -15.18 -12.93 -17.26
C SER A 270 -16.61 -13.44 -17.41
N MET A 271 -17.55 -12.93 -16.60
CA MET A 271 -18.98 -13.20 -16.73
C MET A 271 -19.65 -12.40 -17.86
N GLY A 272 -18.94 -11.46 -18.48
CA GLY A 272 -19.51 -10.54 -19.45
C GLY A 272 -20.35 -9.41 -18.85
N TYR A 273 -20.32 -9.22 -17.53
CA TYR A 273 -21.06 -8.15 -16.84
C TYR A 273 -20.59 -6.76 -17.28
N THR A 274 -19.28 -6.59 -17.49
CA THR A 274 -18.68 -5.33 -17.94
C THR A 274 -18.41 -5.31 -19.46
N LYS A 275 -19.23 -5.95 -20.27
CA LYS A 275 -19.13 -5.81 -21.75
C LYS A 275 -19.33 -4.35 -22.16
N PRO A 276 -18.66 -3.88 -23.23
CA PRO A 276 -18.89 -2.54 -23.76
C PRO A 276 -20.39 -2.26 -23.96
N PHE A 277 -20.82 -1.06 -23.57
CA PHE A 277 -22.21 -0.56 -23.64
C PHE A 277 -23.23 -1.26 -22.75
N SER A 278 -22.85 -2.22 -21.92
CA SER A 278 -23.76 -2.84 -20.93
C SER A 278 -24.12 -1.91 -19.77
N ASP A 279 -25.27 -2.12 -19.15
CA ASP A 279 -25.68 -1.40 -17.93
C ASP A 279 -24.70 -1.67 -16.78
N GLY A 280 -24.22 -2.91 -16.68
CA GLY A 280 -23.21 -3.30 -15.70
C GLY A 280 -21.88 -2.54 -15.88
N ALA A 281 -21.43 -2.34 -17.13
CA ALA A 281 -20.24 -1.53 -17.40
C ALA A 281 -20.45 -0.07 -16.96
N ARG A 282 -21.62 0.52 -17.25
CA ARG A 282 -21.97 1.90 -16.86
C ARG A 282 -21.97 2.07 -15.34
N GLU A 283 -22.56 1.13 -14.61
CA GLU A 283 -22.60 1.20 -13.14
C GLU A 283 -21.21 1.01 -12.53
N VAL A 284 -20.40 0.10 -13.05
CA VAL A 284 -19.00 -0.09 -12.61
C VAL A 284 -18.19 1.19 -12.85
N VAL A 285 -18.26 1.79 -14.04
CA VAL A 285 -17.56 3.05 -14.37
C VAL A 285 -17.99 4.17 -13.41
N LYS A 286 -19.31 4.35 -13.20
CA LYS A 286 -19.85 5.34 -12.27
C LYS A 286 -19.30 5.15 -10.85
N ARG A 287 -19.19 3.91 -10.36
CA ARG A 287 -18.64 3.60 -9.04
C ARG A 287 -17.14 3.84 -8.95
N LEU A 288 -16.37 3.51 -10.00
CA LEU A 288 -14.94 3.74 -10.05
C LEU A 288 -14.57 5.23 -10.17
N THR A 289 -15.47 6.09 -10.64
CA THR A 289 -15.26 7.54 -10.77
C THR A 289 -15.93 8.36 -9.68
N ASP A 290 -16.59 7.72 -8.70
CA ASP A 290 -17.18 8.39 -7.53
C ASP A 290 -16.08 8.88 -6.57
N THR A 291 -15.67 10.14 -6.71
CA THR A 291 -14.59 10.76 -5.92
C THR A 291 -14.89 10.79 -4.42
N TYR A 292 -16.17 10.93 -4.03
CA TYR A 292 -16.57 10.89 -2.63
C TYR A 292 -16.40 9.49 -2.02
N ALA A 293 -16.84 8.45 -2.74
CA ALA A 293 -16.64 7.08 -2.30
C ALA A 293 -15.15 6.69 -2.27
N ILE A 294 -14.36 7.16 -3.24
CA ILE A 294 -12.90 6.94 -3.31
C ILE A 294 -12.21 7.55 -2.07
N SER A 295 -12.45 8.82 -1.78
CA SER A 295 -11.82 9.51 -0.64
C SER A 295 -12.17 8.85 0.70
N ARG A 296 -13.42 8.46 0.90
CA ARG A 296 -13.87 7.77 2.12
C ARG A 296 -13.34 6.34 2.25
N SER A 297 -13.08 5.68 1.13
CA SER A 297 -12.60 4.29 1.13
C SER A 297 -11.17 4.14 1.65
N ARG A 298 -10.38 5.22 1.66
CA ARG A 298 -8.94 5.23 1.93
C ARG A 298 -8.17 4.21 1.08
N ILE A 299 -8.64 3.97 -0.16
CA ILE A 299 -7.95 3.04 -1.04
C ILE A 299 -6.56 3.56 -1.35
N HIS A 300 -5.57 2.70 -1.17
CA HIS A 300 -4.19 3.05 -1.48
C HIS A 300 -3.97 3.09 -3.00
N PRO A 301 -3.30 4.13 -3.56
CA PRO A 301 -3.04 4.24 -5.01
C PRO A 301 -2.42 2.97 -5.60
N MET A 302 -1.49 2.32 -4.89
CA MET A 302 -0.91 1.06 -5.33
C MET A 302 -1.93 -0.07 -5.49
N THR A 303 -3.00 -0.09 -4.69
CA THR A 303 -4.09 -1.08 -4.85
C THR A 303 -4.85 -0.84 -6.15
N VAL A 304 -5.06 0.42 -6.52
CA VAL A 304 -5.70 0.79 -7.80
C VAL A 304 -4.81 0.42 -8.97
N LEU A 305 -3.52 0.77 -8.92
CA LEU A 305 -2.56 0.43 -9.97
C LEU A 305 -2.44 -1.08 -10.18
N LEU A 306 -2.31 -1.85 -9.10
CA LEU A 306 -2.26 -3.31 -9.16
C LEU A 306 -3.54 -3.90 -9.75
N GLY A 307 -4.71 -3.39 -9.33
CA GLY A 307 -6.00 -3.77 -9.88
C GLY A 307 -6.12 -3.44 -11.37
N SER A 308 -5.66 -2.26 -11.77
CA SER A 308 -5.62 -1.82 -13.18
C SER A 308 -4.70 -2.69 -14.03
N ALA A 309 -3.48 -2.98 -13.55
CA ALA A 309 -2.53 -3.85 -14.24
C ALA A 309 -3.10 -5.27 -14.41
N THR A 310 -3.70 -5.83 -13.34
CA THR A 310 -4.35 -7.14 -13.39
C THR A 310 -5.55 -7.13 -14.37
N TYR A 311 -6.39 -6.10 -14.34
CA TYR A 311 -7.54 -6.00 -15.26
C TYR A 311 -7.09 -5.90 -16.71
N ARG A 312 -6.06 -5.09 -16.99
CA ARG A 312 -5.46 -4.90 -18.31
C ARG A 312 -4.87 -6.19 -18.88
N SER A 313 -4.26 -7.04 -18.05
CA SER A 313 -3.65 -8.30 -18.50
C SER A 313 -4.66 -9.29 -19.07
N GLY A 314 -5.95 -9.13 -18.82
CA GLY A 314 -7.01 -10.00 -19.30
C GLY A 314 -7.07 -11.39 -18.65
N HIS A 315 -6.27 -11.62 -17.59
CA HIS A 315 -6.28 -12.90 -16.86
C HIS A 315 -5.97 -12.69 -15.38
N GLY A 316 -6.40 -13.64 -14.54
CA GLY A 316 -6.14 -13.65 -13.11
C GLY A 316 -4.67 -13.97 -12.79
N VAL A 317 -4.11 -13.34 -11.75
CA VAL A 317 -2.76 -13.66 -11.24
C VAL A 317 -2.70 -15.07 -10.67
N LYS A 318 -3.82 -15.53 -10.11
CA LYS A 318 -3.99 -16.90 -9.58
C LYS A 318 -5.31 -17.45 -10.12
N GLY A 319 -5.27 -18.64 -10.72
CA GLY A 319 -6.44 -19.31 -11.27
C GLY A 319 -6.56 -19.17 -12.79
N SER A 320 -7.70 -19.64 -13.36
CA SER A 320 -7.91 -19.79 -14.80
C SER A 320 -8.87 -18.74 -15.41
N LEU A 321 -9.27 -17.72 -14.66
CA LEU A 321 -10.15 -16.67 -15.17
C LEU A 321 -9.46 -15.85 -16.25
N SER A 322 -10.16 -15.67 -17.39
CA SER A 322 -9.73 -14.79 -18.48
C SER A 322 -10.88 -13.90 -18.93
N TRP A 323 -10.57 -12.72 -19.46
CA TRP A 323 -11.54 -11.73 -19.93
C TRP A 323 -10.92 -10.79 -20.96
N THR A 324 -11.78 -10.09 -21.70
CA THR A 324 -11.37 -8.96 -22.52
C THR A 324 -11.58 -7.67 -21.71
N PRO A 325 -10.52 -6.86 -21.49
CA PRO A 325 -10.66 -5.59 -20.79
C PRO A 325 -11.59 -4.62 -21.53
N ASN A 326 -12.50 -3.97 -20.82
CA ASN A 326 -13.32 -2.90 -21.35
C ASN A 326 -12.54 -1.57 -21.30
N PRO A 327 -12.39 -0.82 -22.41
CA PRO A 327 -11.68 0.45 -22.46
C PRO A 327 -12.24 1.49 -21.47
N ASP A 328 -13.57 1.60 -21.31
CA ASP A 328 -14.18 2.58 -20.40
C ASP A 328 -13.84 2.27 -18.94
N VAL A 329 -13.77 0.99 -18.57
CA VAL A 329 -13.34 0.57 -17.23
C VAL A 329 -11.85 0.87 -17.02
N MET A 330 -11.01 0.75 -18.05
CA MET A 330 -9.59 1.10 -17.98
C MET A 330 -9.40 2.60 -17.74
N VAL A 331 -10.14 3.44 -18.46
CA VAL A 331 -10.13 4.90 -18.26
C VAL A 331 -10.63 5.28 -16.85
N ALA A 332 -11.68 4.61 -16.38
CA ALA A 332 -12.22 4.82 -15.03
C ALA A 332 -11.21 4.43 -13.93
N LEU A 333 -10.46 3.34 -14.11
CA LEU A 333 -9.39 2.93 -13.19
C LEU A 333 -8.24 3.94 -13.15
N GLU A 334 -7.88 4.51 -14.29
CA GLU A 334 -6.86 5.56 -14.34
C GLU A 334 -7.35 6.85 -13.64
N ALA A 335 -8.59 7.27 -13.89
CA ALA A 335 -9.20 8.40 -13.17
C ALA A 335 -9.26 8.14 -11.66
N MET A 336 -9.62 6.92 -11.26
CA MET A 336 -9.63 6.49 -9.86
C MET A 336 -8.25 6.56 -9.22
N PHE A 337 -7.19 6.17 -9.94
CA PHE A 337 -5.82 6.25 -9.46
C PHE A 337 -5.47 7.69 -9.05
N TYR A 338 -5.73 8.68 -9.93
CA TYR A 338 -5.46 10.07 -9.59
C TYR A 338 -6.34 10.60 -8.45
N ALA A 339 -7.61 10.20 -8.41
CA ALA A 339 -8.52 10.56 -7.32
C ALA A 339 -8.07 9.97 -5.97
N ALA A 340 -7.38 8.84 -5.96
CA ALA A 340 -6.90 8.21 -4.73
C ALA A 340 -5.77 8.99 -4.03
N PHE A 341 -5.09 9.90 -4.72
CA PHE A 341 -4.14 10.84 -4.10
C PHE A 341 -4.83 12.04 -3.45
N GLY A 342 -6.13 12.21 -3.68
CA GLY A 342 -6.94 13.22 -3.00
C GLY A 342 -6.56 14.66 -3.32
N ASN A 343 -6.61 15.52 -2.31
CA ASN A 343 -6.46 16.96 -2.43
C ASN A 343 -5.00 17.38 -2.24
N VAL A 344 -4.11 16.99 -3.15
CA VAL A 344 -2.71 17.47 -3.13
C VAL A 344 -2.70 18.92 -3.62
N GLU A 345 -2.44 19.85 -2.72
CA GLU A 345 -2.20 21.25 -3.09
C GLU A 345 -0.84 21.40 -3.75
N PRO A 346 -0.69 22.23 -4.81
CA PRO A 346 0.60 22.45 -5.44
C PRO A 346 1.55 23.20 -4.50
N ALA A 347 2.83 22.87 -4.55
CA ALA A 347 3.87 23.66 -3.87
C ALA A 347 4.11 25.01 -4.57
N GLY A 348 3.71 25.13 -5.83
CA GLY A 348 3.95 26.30 -6.66
C GLY A 348 5.43 26.51 -6.98
N LYS A 349 6.21 25.43 -7.05
CA LYS A 349 7.67 25.43 -7.25
C LYS A 349 8.05 24.85 -8.61
N ARG A 350 9.19 25.29 -9.13
CA ARG A 350 9.80 24.71 -10.33
C ARG A 350 10.42 23.37 -9.94
N THR A 351 9.80 22.29 -10.40
CA THR A 351 10.18 20.93 -10.02
C THR A 351 10.82 20.20 -11.18
N LEU A 352 12.04 19.70 -11.00
CA LEU A 352 12.66 18.79 -11.95
C LEU A 352 12.47 17.36 -11.44
N LEU A 353 11.77 16.55 -12.25
CA LEU A 353 11.64 15.13 -12.01
C LEU A 353 12.85 14.41 -12.61
N GLY A 354 13.65 13.78 -11.79
CA GLY A 354 14.69 12.84 -12.20
C GLY A 354 14.13 11.41 -12.06
N LEU A 355 13.83 10.81 -13.20
CA LEU A 355 13.17 9.51 -13.29
C LEU A 355 14.22 8.46 -13.66
N ASP A 356 14.47 7.52 -12.75
CA ASP A 356 15.49 6.49 -12.90
C ASP A 356 15.02 5.39 -13.86
N VAL A 357 15.57 5.36 -15.07
CA VAL A 357 15.27 4.31 -16.05
C VAL A 357 16.39 3.28 -16.16
N SER A 358 17.21 3.12 -15.11
CA SER A 358 18.25 2.09 -15.05
C SER A 358 17.63 0.68 -14.97
N GLY A 359 18.44 -0.33 -15.29
CA GLY A 359 17.97 -1.72 -15.35
C GLY A 359 17.40 -2.26 -14.03
N SER A 360 17.88 -1.78 -12.87
CA SER A 360 17.37 -2.14 -11.54
C SER A 360 15.92 -1.74 -11.32
N MET A 361 15.45 -0.64 -11.95
CA MET A 361 14.06 -0.16 -11.88
C MET A 361 13.07 -1.07 -12.62
N GLY A 362 13.53 -2.02 -13.41
CA GLY A 362 12.72 -3.13 -13.94
C GLY A 362 12.27 -4.15 -12.89
N SER A 363 12.84 -4.10 -11.68
CA SER A 363 12.48 -4.97 -10.56
C SER A 363 11.02 -4.79 -10.13
N SER A 364 10.43 -5.85 -9.56
CA SER A 364 9.07 -5.84 -9.04
C SER A 364 8.95 -4.88 -7.84
N PHE A 365 7.99 -3.96 -7.89
CA PHE A 365 7.71 -3.06 -6.78
C PHE A 365 6.92 -3.78 -5.68
N ALA A 366 7.48 -3.84 -4.47
CA ALA A 366 6.86 -4.43 -3.28
C ALA A 366 6.20 -5.81 -3.54
N GLY A 367 6.78 -6.65 -4.42
CA GLY A 367 6.27 -7.98 -4.81
C GLY A 367 4.90 -7.93 -5.48
N THR A 368 4.61 -6.86 -6.19
CA THR A 368 3.46 -6.72 -7.07
C THR A 368 3.81 -7.20 -8.49
N VAL A 369 2.82 -7.26 -9.37
CA VAL A 369 3.04 -7.49 -10.81
C VAL A 369 3.59 -6.26 -11.53
N MET A 370 3.77 -5.13 -10.82
CA MET A 370 4.25 -3.87 -11.35
C MET A 370 5.76 -3.73 -11.10
N SER A 371 6.44 -3.09 -12.03
CA SER A 371 7.83 -2.69 -11.86
C SER A 371 7.96 -1.35 -11.12
N CYS A 372 9.16 -1.06 -10.61
CA CYS A 372 9.46 0.23 -10.01
C CYS A 372 9.27 1.37 -11.02
N VAL A 373 9.61 1.17 -12.31
CA VAL A 373 9.35 2.14 -13.39
C VAL A 373 7.87 2.48 -13.53
N GLU A 374 6.96 1.48 -13.47
CA GLU A 374 5.52 1.75 -13.57
C GLU A 374 5.01 2.61 -12.40
N VAL A 375 5.52 2.36 -11.20
CA VAL A 375 5.17 3.14 -10.00
C VAL A 375 5.75 4.54 -10.05
N GLU A 376 6.98 4.68 -10.52
CA GLU A 376 7.67 5.94 -10.72
C GLU A 376 6.93 6.83 -11.74
N MET A 377 6.53 6.28 -12.88
CA MET A 377 5.75 7.01 -13.88
C MET A 377 4.39 7.46 -13.32
N ALA A 378 3.76 6.65 -12.48
CA ALA A 378 2.54 7.04 -11.80
C ALA A 378 2.74 8.25 -10.88
N LEU A 379 3.83 8.29 -10.11
CA LEU A 379 4.19 9.45 -9.28
C LEU A 379 4.51 10.69 -10.14
N ALA A 380 5.26 10.49 -11.22
CA ALA A 380 5.55 11.56 -12.17
C ALA A 380 4.27 12.19 -12.73
N MET A 381 3.30 11.37 -13.12
CA MET A 381 2.01 11.84 -13.63
C MET A 381 1.19 12.60 -12.58
N VAL A 382 1.24 12.19 -11.31
CA VAL A 382 0.61 12.95 -10.22
C VAL A 382 1.26 14.32 -10.08
N THR A 383 2.60 14.39 -10.00
CA THR A 383 3.35 15.66 -9.90
C THR A 383 3.11 16.57 -11.10
N MET A 384 3.12 16.00 -12.32
CA MET A 384 2.81 16.74 -13.56
C MET A 384 1.42 17.40 -13.53
N ARG A 385 0.44 16.77 -12.91
CA ARG A 385 -0.95 17.27 -12.82
C ARG A 385 -1.16 18.25 -11.68
N SER A 386 -0.41 18.13 -10.58
CA SER A 386 -0.53 19.02 -9.42
C SER A 386 0.32 20.27 -9.56
N GLU A 387 1.60 20.17 -9.97
CA GLU A 387 2.51 21.30 -9.99
C GLU A 387 2.39 22.17 -11.27
N PRO A 388 2.60 23.50 -11.17
CA PRO A 388 2.47 24.41 -12.32
C PRO A 388 3.60 24.26 -13.33
N GLU A 389 4.84 24.08 -12.88
CA GLU A 389 6.04 24.02 -13.71
C GLU A 389 6.88 22.79 -13.36
N VAL A 390 6.90 21.81 -14.28
CA VAL A 390 7.57 20.52 -14.07
C VAL A 390 8.43 20.19 -15.30
N PHE A 391 9.67 19.77 -15.04
CA PHE A 391 10.62 19.30 -16.03
C PHE A 391 10.78 17.77 -15.89
N PRO A 392 10.02 16.97 -16.65
CA PRO A 392 10.15 15.51 -16.58
C PRO A 392 11.35 15.03 -17.39
N MET A 393 12.32 14.43 -16.72
CA MET A 393 13.60 14.00 -17.29
C MET A 393 13.88 12.55 -16.89
N ALA A 394 14.26 11.72 -17.84
CA ALA A 394 14.74 10.37 -17.58
C ALA A 394 16.27 10.36 -17.42
N PHE A 395 16.76 9.57 -16.48
CA PHE A 395 18.19 9.37 -16.31
C PHE A 395 18.58 7.88 -16.14
N SER A 396 19.78 7.59 -16.62
CA SER A 396 20.55 6.39 -16.29
C SER A 396 22.02 6.82 -16.24
N SER A 397 22.86 6.44 -17.21
CA SER A 397 24.16 7.10 -17.47
C SER A 397 24.03 8.39 -18.28
N GLY A 398 22.92 8.57 -19.00
CA GLY A 398 22.52 9.77 -19.73
C GLY A 398 21.39 10.52 -19.05
N PHE A 399 21.00 11.68 -19.61
CA PHE A 399 19.91 12.52 -19.10
C PHE A 399 19.15 13.14 -20.27
N VAL A 400 17.90 12.76 -20.44
CA VAL A 400 17.08 13.15 -21.59
C VAL A 400 15.68 13.60 -21.17
N PRO A 401 15.09 14.61 -21.84
CA PRO A 401 13.70 14.97 -21.59
C PRO A 401 12.75 13.83 -21.89
N LEU A 402 11.80 13.59 -20.98
CA LEU A 402 10.63 12.78 -21.26
C LEU A 402 9.52 13.68 -21.78
N PRO A 403 8.93 13.41 -22.96
CA PRO A 403 7.90 14.25 -23.54
C PRO A 403 6.52 14.05 -22.88
N LEU A 404 6.50 14.03 -21.54
CA LEU A 404 5.29 13.93 -20.74
C LEU A 404 4.58 15.27 -20.66
N THR A 405 3.25 15.21 -20.74
CA THR A 405 2.37 16.35 -20.58
C THR A 405 1.31 16.04 -19.50
N LYS A 406 0.59 17.08 -19.05
CA LYS A 406 -0.55 16.89 -18.12
C LYS A 406 -1.68 16.02 -18.72
N LEU A 407 -1.71 15.88 -20.05
CA LEU A 407 -2.70 15.08 -20.77
C LEU A 407 -2.24 13.65 -21.06
N SER A 408 -0.94 13.36 -20.89
CA SER A 408 -0.42 12.01 -21.10
C SER A 408 -1.10 11.02 -20.18
N THR A 409 -1.34 9.82 -20.68
CA THR A 409 -1.85 8.69 -19.89
C THR A 409 -0.71 7.98 -19.17
N LEU A 410 -1.03 7.25 -18.10
CA LEU A 410 -0.03 6.44 -17.40
C LEU A 410 0.61 5.40 -18.33
N GLY A 411 -0.20 4.79 -19.22
CA GLY A 411 0.30 3.81 -20.19
C GLY A 411 1.32 4.42 -21.19
N GLU A 412 1.07 5.64 -21.67
CA GLU A 412 2.01 6.36 -22.53
C GLU A 412 3.31 6.70 -21.77
N ALA A 413 3.20 7.16 -20.52
CA ALA A 413 4.36 7.48 -19.68
C ALA A 413 5.26 6.25 -19.47
N VAL A 414 4.66 5.11 -19.11
CA VAL A 414 5.36 3.84 -18.95
C VAL A 414 6.00 3.38 -20.26
N GLY A 415 5.28 3.47 -21.38
CA GLY A 415 5.82 3.10 -22.70
C GLY A 415 7.03 3.97 -23.10
N MET A 416 7.00 5.27 -22.81
CA MET A 416 8.14 6.18 -23.04
C MET A 416 9.36 5.78 -22.19
N ALA A 417 9.17 5.51 -20.89
CA ALA A 417 10.24 5.11 -19.99
C ALA A 417 10.86 3.76 -20.39
N GLN A 418 10.05 2.77 -20.72
CA GLN A 418 10.50 1.44 -21.15
C GLN A 418 11.21 1.46 -22.51
N GLY A 419 10.96 2.45 -23.35
CA GLY A 419 11.64 2.65 -24.62
C GLY A 419 13.03 3.28 -24.50
N MET A 420 13.45 3.71 -23.29
CA MET A 420 14.77 4.29 -23.05
C MET A 420 15.85 3.20 -22.91
N PRO A 421 17.10 3.49 -23.29
CA PRO A 421 18.20 2.57 -23.07
C PRO A 421 18.50 2.43 -21.58
N PHE A 422 18.47 1.23 -21.09
CA PHE A 422 18.83 0.88 -19.71
C PHE A 422 20.33 0.75 -19.59
N GLU A 423 20.95 1.63 -18.82
CA GLU A 423 22.39 1.61 -18.57
C GLU A 423 22.66 1.66 -17.06
N ARG A 424 23.74 2.34 -16.68
CA ARG A 424 24.22 2.50 -15.29
C ARG A 424 23.47 3.61 -14.58
N THR A 425 23.42 3.59 -13.26
CA THR A 425 22.70 4.58 -12.45
C THR A 425 23.61 5.70 -11.95
N ASP A 426 23.32 6.95 -12.35
CA ASP A 426 23.99 8.18 -11.89
C ASP A 426 22.96 9.21 -11.40
N CYS A 427 22.66 9.18 -10.11
CA CYS A 427 21.70 10.10 -9.48
C CYS A 427 22.21 11.56 -9.36
N ALA A 428 23.46 11.88 -9.75
CA ALA A 428 23.98 13.26 -9.77
C ALA A 428 23.62 14.00 -11.06
N VAL A 429 23.29 13.29 -12.14
CA VAL A 429 23.08 13.84 -13.47
C VAL A 429 21.98 14.93 -13.50
N PRO A 430 20.83 14.81 -12.81
CA PRO A 430 19.80 15.85 -12.80
C PRO A 430 20.31 17.21 -12.34
N MET A 431 21.02 17.28 -11.22
CA MET A 431 21.57 18.52 -10.67
C MET A 431 22.70 19.09 -11.55
N MET A 432 23.56 18.21 -12.08
CA MET A 432 24.65 18.60 -12.98
C MET A 432 24.12 19.17 -14.30
N TRP A 433 23.08 18.57 -14.87
CA TRP A 433 22.45 19.04 -16.10
C TRP A 433 21.81 20.43 -15.89
N ALA A 434 21.03 20.59 -14.82
CA ALA A 434 20.39 21.85 -14.48
C ALA A 434 21.43 23.00 -14.28
N SER A 435 22.57 22.69 -13.63
CA SER A 435 23.68 23.65 -13.47
C SER A 435 24.28 24.05 -14.80
N ARG A 436 24.58 23.10 -15.68
CA ARG A 436 25.20 23.36 -16.99
C ARG A 436 24.30 24.16 -17.93
N ASN A 437 22.99 23.83 -17.92
CA ASN A 437 22.01 24.48 -18.79
C ASN A 437 21.36 25.71 -18.16
N LYS A 438 21.78 26.10 -16.95
CA LYS A 438 21.24 27.24 -16.19
C LYS A 438 19.72 27.20 -16.02
N VAL A 439 19.17 25.97 -15.82
CA VAL A 439 17.75 25.78 -15.58
C VAL A 439 17.47 26.07 -14.12
N ALA A 440 16.55 26.98 -13.86
CA ALA A 440 16.15 27.35 -12.52
C ALA A 440 15.18 26.29 -11.93
N VAL A 441 15.63 25.56 -10.91
CA VAL A 441 14.90 24.51 -10.24
C VAL A 441 14.86 24.78 -8.74
N ASP A 442 13.67 24.76 -8.15
CA ASP A 442 13.50 24.91 -6.70
C ASP A 442 13.52 23.57 -5.98
N THR A 443 13.03 22.51 -6.65
CA THR A 443 13.00 21.15 -6.10
C THR A 443 13.43 20.13 -7.15
N PHE A 444 14.43 19.32 -6.80
CA PHE A 444 14.76 18.08 -7.51
C PHE A 444 14.00 16.95 -6.83
N LEU A 445 13.12 16.28 -7.56
CA LEU A 445 12.42 15.08 -7.14
C LEU A 445 13.03 13.91 -7.88
N ILE A 446 13.82 13.09 -7.19
CA ILE A 446 14.50 11.93 -7.77
C ILE A 446 13.81 10.66 -7.28
N SER A 447 13.33 9.88 -8.22
CA SER A 447 12.76 8.55 -7.97
C SER A 447 13.80 7.50 -8.35
N THR A 448 14.19 6.62 -7.43
CA THR A 448 15.28 5.65 -7.62
C THR A 448 15.18 4.51 -6.60
N ASP A 449 15.89 3.41 -6.83
CA ASP A 449 16.09 2.36 -5.83
C ASP A 449 17.28 2.63 -4.88
N ASN A 450 17.94 3.81 -5.00
CA ASN A 450 19.13 4.23 -4.28
C ASN A 450 20.41 3.40 -4.57
N GLU A 451 20.40 2.59 -5.61
CA GLU A 451 21.56 1.77 -6.03
C GLU A 451 22.45 2.52 -7.02
N THR A 452 22.75 3.80 -6.73
CA THR A 452 23.66 4.63 -7.55
C THR A 452 25.13 4.22 -7.38
N TRP A 453 25.87 4.13 -8.46
CA TRP A 453 27.29 3.73 -8.44
C TRP A 453 28.12 4.29 -9.59
N HIS A 454 27.47 4.84 -10.60
CA HIS A 454 28.15 5.42 -11.76
C HIS A 454 28.24 6.94 -11.63
N GLY A 455 29.26 7.52 -12.27
CA GLY A 455 29.44 8.97 -12.30
C GLY A 455 30.67 9.45 -11.53
N SER A 456 31.07 10.68 -11.86
CA SER A 456 32.28 11.34 -11.33
C SER A 456 32.01 12.28 -10.16
N VAL A 457 30.75 12.37 -9.71
CA VAL A 457 30.29 13.30 -8.67
C VAL A 457 29.19 12.63 -7.83
N HIS A 458 29.26 12.75 -6.52
CA HIS A 458 28.18 12.30 -5.65
C HIS A 458 26.95 13.19 -5.77
N PRO A 459 25.71 12.67 -5.65
CA PRO A 459 24.48 13.45 -5.74
C PRO A 459 24.45 14.66 -4.81
N PHE A 460 24.89 14.53 -3.55
CA PHE A 460 24.93 15.64 -2.62
C PHE A 460 25.94 16.75 -3.02
N GLN A 461 27.08 16.37 -3.61
CA GLN A 461 28.05 17.35 -4.15
C GLN A 461 27.50 18.06 -5.38
N ALA A 462 26.76 17.36 -6.23
CA ALA A 462 26.08 17.96 -7.39
C ALA A 462 25.00 18.95 -6.96
N LEU A 463 24.22 18.63 -5.91
CA LEU A 463 23.23 19.55 -5.34
C LEU A 463 23.89 20.81 -4.76
N GLN A 464 24.96 20.65 -3.96
CA GLN A 464 25.67 21.81 -3.40
C GLN A 464 26.22 22.71 -4.51
N ARG A 465 26.85 22.11 -5.52
CA ARG A 465 27.35 22.86 -6.68
C ARG A 465 26.23 23.59 -7.42
N TYR A 466 25.05 22.97 -7.57
CA TYR A 466 23.90 23.63 -8.20
C TYR A 466 23.50 24.89 -7.40
N ARG A 467 23.37 24.74 -6.07
CA ARG A 467 23.04 25.83 -5.15
C ARG A 467 24.04 27.01 -5.29
N ASP A 468 25.34 26.69 -5.33
CA ASP A 468 26.42 27.68 -5.42
C ASP A 468 26.42 28.42 -6.78
N ILE A 469 26.21 27.70 -7.90
CA ILE A 469 26.23 28.28 -9.25
C ILE A 469 24.97 29.09 -9.54
N MET A 470 23.81 28.58 -9.12
CA MET A 470 22.52 29.17 -9.46
C MET A 470 22.04 30.21 -8.45
N GLY A 471 22.61 30.23 -7.25
CA GLY A 471 22.13 31.07 -6.14
C GLY A 471 20.73 30.69 -5.65
N ILE A 472 20.27 29.45 -5.94
CA ILE A 472 18.94 28.94 -5.58
C ILE A 472 19.13 27.93 -4.45
N PRO A 473 18.46 28.09 -3.29
CA PRO A 473 18.51 27.11 -2.20
C PRO A 473 17.64 25.87 -2.53
N ALA A 474 18.00 25.23 -3.65
CA ALA A 474 17.24 24.10 -4.17
C ALA A 474 17.17 22.95 -3.17
N ARG A 475 16.03 22.26 -3.14
CA ARG A 475 15.74 21.10 -2.30
C ARG A 475 15.89 19.81 -3.09
N LEU A 476 16.21 18.72 -2.40
CA LEU A 476 16.33 17.39 -2.98
C LEU A 476 15.36 16.44 -2.25
N ALA A 477 14.33 16.02 -2.93
CA ALA A 477 13.43 14.97 -2.45
C ALA A 477 13.75 13.65 -3.17
N ILE A 478 14.00 12.61 -2.40
CA ILE A 478 14.23 11.25 -2.90
C ILE A 478 12.99 10.43 -2.62
N VAL A 479 12.50 9.72 -3.62
CA VAL A 479 11.45 8.71 -3.47
C VAL A 479 12.06 7.34 -3.75
N ALA A 480 12.36 6.62 -2.66
CA ALA A 480 12.93 5.29 -2.75
C ALA A 480 11.88 4.26 -3.20
N MET A 481 12.16 3.53 -4.26
CA MET A 481 11.26 2.50 -4.82
C MET A 481 11.44 1.13 -4.17
N THR A 482 12.39 0.99 -3.25
CA THR A 482 12.71 -0.28 -2.57
C THR A 482 12.96 -0.06 -1.07
N SER A 483 12.83 -1.13 -0.27
CA SER A 483 13.06 -1.09 1.19
C SER A 483 14.55 -1.29 1.56
N THR A 484 15.48 -0.70 0.82
CA THR A 484 16.91 -0.76 1.15
C THR A 484 17.26 0.10 2.36
N GLY A 485 18.42 -0.16 2.95
CA GLY A 485 18.97 0.63 4.06
C GLY A 485 19.78 1.85 3.62
N PHE A 486 19.62 2.31 2.37
CA PHE A 486 20.47 3.33 1.75
C PHE A 486 19.65 4.53 1.26
N SER A 487 20.30 5.71 1.23
CA SER A 487 19.77 6.93 0.62
C SER A 487 20.89 7.75 0.00
N ILE A 488 20.62 8.42 -1.12
CA ILE A 488 21.53 9.41 -1.72
C ILE A 488 21.42 10.78 -1.03
N ALA A 489 20.40 10.98 -0.18
CA ALA A 489 20.20 12.20 0.60
C ALA A 489 21.10 12.19 1.84
N PRO A 490 21.94 13.22 2.05
CA PRO A 490 22.71 13.36 3.28
C PRO A 490 21.79 13.60 4.48
N PRO A 491 22.01 12.93 5.61
CA PRO A 491 21.10 13.00 6.76
C PRO A 491 21.13 14.34 7.52
N ASP A 492 22.19 15.13 7.31
CA ASP A 492 22.45 16.41 7.97
C ASP A 492 22.06 17.65 7.13
N ASP A 493 21.55 17.48 5.92
CA ASP A 493 21.05 18.57 5.07
C ASP A 493 19.53 18.70 5.18
N ALA A 494 19.04 19.74 5.89
CA ALA A 494 17.61 20.03 6.03
C ALA A 494 16.90 20.33 4.67
N GLY A 495 17.67 20.63 3.62
CA GLY A 495 17.17 20.75 2.25
C GLY A 495 17.07 19.41 1.52
N CYS A 496 17.27 18.28 2.19
CA CYS A 496 17.16 16.94 1.62
C CYS A 496 16.10 16.13 2.36
N LEU A 497 15.20 15.48 1.62
CA LEU A 497 14.13 14.62 2.13
C LEU A 497 14.24 13.24 1.51
N ASP A 498 14.20 12.21 2.32
CA ASP A 498 14.14 10.82 1.87
C ASP A 498 12.78 10.22 2.22
N LEU A 499 12.01 9.91 1.19
CA LEU A 499 10.72 9.23 1.27
C LEU A 499 10.82 7.82 0.72
N VAL A 500 9.80 7.02 0.97
CA VAL A 500 9.78 5.64 0.54
C VAL A 500 8.45 5.28 -0.11
N GLY A 501 8.52 4.61 -1.25
CA GLY A 501 7.36 4.09 -1.96
C GLY A 501 6.35 5.16 -2.32
N MET A 502 5.14 4.71 -2.62
CA MET A 502 4.01 5.58 -2.93
C MET A 502 2.84 5.23 -1.99
N ASP A 503 2.62 6.06 -0.98
CA ASP A 503 1.44 6.02 -0.12
C ASP A 503 0.51 7.22 -0.39
N THR A 504 -0.63 7.28 0.27
CA THR A 504 -1.61 8.37 0.11
C THR A 504 -1.09 9.72 0.62
N SER A 505 -0.05 9.74 1.47
CA SER A 505 0.54 10.95 2.03
C SER A 505 1.76 11.45 1.24
N THR A 506 2.38 10.60 0.42
CA THR A 506 3.61 10.95 -0.34
C THR A 506 3.48 12.26 -1.12
N PRO A 507 2.43 12.51 -1.94
CA PRO A 507 2.31 13.76 -2.66
C PRO A 507 2.19 14.98 -1.73
N ALA A 508 1.42 14.88 -0.64
CA ALA A 508 1.27 15.99 0.31
C ALA A 508 2.58 16.33 1.01
N ILE A 509 3.34 15.31 1.45
CA ILE A 509 4.66 15.50 2.07
C ILE A 509 5.64 16.15 1.10
N LEU A 510 5.66 15.73 -0.17
CA LEU A 510 6.49 16.32 -1.21
C LEU A 510 6.14 17.79 -1.42
N THR A 511 4.84 18.13 -1.44
CA THR A 511 4.37 19.52 -1.53
C THR A 511 4.83 20.36 -0.36
N GLU A 512 4.64 19.92 0.89
CA GLU A 512 5.04 20.64 2.11
C GLU A 512 6.56 20.85 2.15
N PHE A 513 7.33 19.83 1.82
CA PHE A 513 8.79 19.92 1.71
C PHE A 513 9.22 20.88 0.60
N SER A 514 8.69 20.76 -0.60
CA SER A 514 9.03 21.62 -1.73
C SER A 514 8.70 23.10 -1.44
N ALA A 515 7.59 23.34 -0.74
CA ALA A 515 7.18 24.68 -0.29
C ALA A 515 8.02 25.23 0.86
N GLY A 516 8.87 24.42 1.50
CA GLY A 516 9.70 24.84 2.62
C GLY A 516 8.96 24.90 3.96
N ARG A 517 7.89 24.12 4.11
CA ARG A 517 7.10 24.03 5.33
C ARG A 517 7.40 22.79 6.18
N LEU A 518 8.25 21.90 5.68
CA LEU A 518 8.85 20.77 6.39
C LEU A 518 10.34 21.01 6.61
#